data_bfb86a6d885dacd09923f088b0cbf113
#
_entry.id   bfb86a6d885dacd09923f088b0cbf113
#
_cell.length_a   1.000
_cell.length_b   1.000
_cell.length_c   1.000
_cell.angle_alpha   90.00
_cell.angle_beta   90.00
_cell.angle_gamma   90.00
#
_symmetry.space_group_name_H-M   'P 1'
#
loop_
_entity.id
_entity.type
_entity.pdbx_description
1 polymer ?
#
loop_
_entity_poly.entity_id
_entity_poly.type
_entity_poly.pdbx_seq_one_letter_code
_entity_poly.pdbx_strand_id
1 'polypeptide(L)'
;MTIKLPKAIEAYFEADRIRSPDVIAATFTENGIVKDKGLTHRGRDAIRAWMADEAQQYSYTVEPFLITSENDKTLVTAHALGNFPGSPIDLRFFFVLVNDKVAELEITV
;
A
#
# COMPACT_ATOMS: atom_id res chain seq x y z
N MET A 1 1.89 -18.35 -4.25
CA MET A 1 1.73 -18.10 -5.69
C MET A 1 1.74 -16.62 -5.97
N THR A 2 2.48 -16.21 -6.98
CA THR A 2 2.65 -14.80 -7.29
C THR A 2 1.68 -14.38 -8.40
N ILE A 3 0.88 -13.35 -8.18
CA ILE A 3 0.05 -12.77 -9.23
C ILE A 3 0.84 -11.68 -9.94
N LYS A 4 0.46 -11.37 -11.19
CA LYS A 4 1.13 -10.36 -11.97
C LYS A 4 0.53 -8.99 -11.65
N LEU A 5 1.37 -8.06 -11.22
CA LEU A 5 0.96 -6.71 -10.82
C LEU A 5 1.54 -5.66 -11.78
N PRO A 6 0.84 -4.52 -11.99
CA PRO A 6 1.44 -3.38 -12.65
C PRO A 6 2.73 -2.97 -11.94
N LYS A 7 3.67 -2.44 -12.70
CA LYS A 7 5.00 -2.10 -12.19
C LYS A 7 4.99 -1.21 -10.95
N ALA A 8 4.14 -0.18 -10.95
CA ALA A 8 4.05 0.74 -9.81
C ALA A 8 3.52 0.04 -8.56
N ILE A 9 2.57 -0.87 -8.72
CA ILE A 9 1.98 -1.61 -7.60
C ILE A 9 2.96 -2.65 -7.08
N GLU A 10 3.66 -3.34 -7.97
CA GLU A 10 4.70 -4.28 -7.58
C GLU A 10 5.78 -3.58 -6.76
N ALA A 11 6.20 -2.39 -7.19
CA ALA A 11 7.19 -1.59 -6.46
C ALA A 11 6.68 -1.21 -5.07
N TYR A 12 5.40 -0.87 -4.96
CA TYR A 12 4.80 -0.54 -3.67
C TYR A 12 4.86 -1.73 -2.70
N PHE A 13 4.41 -2.90 -3.13
CA PHE A 13 4.40 -4.08 -2.25
C PHE A 13 5.82 -4.55 -1.91
N GLU A 14 6.77 -4.41 -2.83
CA GLU A 14 8.15 -4.73 -2.54
C GLU A 14 8.72 -3.79 -1.47
N ALA A 15 8.44 -2.49 -1.58
CA ALA A 15 8.86 -1.51 -0.58
C ALA A 15 8.21 -1.77 0.78
N ASP A 16 6.94 -2.18 0.78
CA ASP A 16 6.24 -2.55 2.01
C ASP A 16 6.88 -3.79 2.64
N ARG A 17 7.24 -4.77 1.82
CA ARG A 17 7.88 -6.00 2.30
C ARG A 17 9.20 -5.73 3.00
N ILE A 18 10.00 -4.81 2.47
CA ILE A 18 11.27 -4.45 3.10
C ILE A 18 11.12 -3.38 4.19
N ARG A 19 9.90 -2.87 4.37
CA ARG A 19 9.53 -1.93 5.43
C ARG A 19 10.38 -0.67 5.44
N SER A 20 10.62 -0.11 4.25
CA SER A 20 11.41 1.11 4.08
C SER A 20 10.50 2.31 3.82
N PRO A 21 10.38 3.24 4.79
CA PRO A 21 9.59 4.45 4.58
C PRO A 21 10.04 5.27 3.38
N ASP A 22 11.35 5.37 3.17
CA ASP A 22 11.89 6.12 2.03
C ASP A 22 11.54 5.47 0.69
N VAL A 23 11.66 4.15 0.60
CA VAL A 23 11.34 3.44 -0.64
C VAL A 23 9.85 3.48 -0.91
N ILE A 24 9.01 3.33 0.13
CA ILE A 24 7.56 3.48 -0.01
C ILE A 24 7.21 4.86 -0.58
N ALA A 25 7.74 5.92 0.02
CA ALA A 25 7.46 7.29 -0.44
C ALA A 25 7.88 7.50 -1.89
N ALA A 26 8.99 6.88 -2.31
CA ALA A 26 9.49 6.99 -3.68
C ALA A 26 8.58 6.30 -4.71
N THR A 27 7.70 5.38 -4.31
CA THR A 27 6.75 4.73 -5.23
C THR A 27 5.56 5.63 -5.55
N PHE A 28 5.37 6.72 -4.82
CA PHE A 28 4.26 7.65 -5.01
C PHE A 28 4.69 8.85 -5.86
N THR A 29 3.69 9.51 -6.47
CA THR A 29 3.91 10.82 -7.07
C THR A 29 4.25 11.81 -5.96
N GLU A 30 4.81 12.96 -6.34
CA GLU A 30 5.19 14.01 -5.38
C GLU A 30 4.01 14.41 -4.49
N ASN A 31 2.81 14.48 -5.06
CA ASN A 31 1.58 14.85 -4.34
C ASN A 31 0.71 13.62 -4.03
N GLY A 32 1.32 12.46 -3.91
CA GLY A 32 0.60 11.23 -3.63
C GLY A 32 -0.21 11.27 -2.34
N ILE A 33 -1.24 10.46 -2.28
CA ILE A 33 -2.18 10.44 -1.15
C ILE A 33 -2.35 9.00 -0.69
N VAL A 34 -2.28 8.79 0.63
CA VAL A 34 -2.65 7.51 1.26
C VAL A 34 -3.82 7.77 2.20
N LYS A 35 -4.86 6.95 2.07
CA LYS A 35 -6.01 6.93 2.99
C LYS A 35 -6.01 5.60 3.72
N ASP A 36 -5.85 5.64 5.03
CA ASP A 36 -5.76 4.45 5.85
C ASP A 36 -6.30 4.74 7.24
N LYS A 37 -7.11 3.83 7.77
CA LYS A 37 -7.68 3.94 9.12
C LYS A 37 -8.41 5.27 9.37
N GLY A 38 -9.09 5.77 8.36
CA GLY A 38 -9.84 7.02 8.47
C GLY A 38 -8.98 8.28 8.41
N LEU A 39 -7.68 8.15 8.18
CA LEU A 39 -6.76 9.27 8.07
C LEU A 39 -6.28 9.43 6.64
N THR A 40 -5.96 10.66 6.26
CA THR A 40 -5.42 10.98 4.95
C THR A 40 -4.02 11.56 5.09
N HIS A 41 -3.06 10.96 4.37
CA HIS A 41 -1.67 11.38 4.37
C HIS A 41 -1.34 11.93 2.98
N ARG A 42 -0.97 13.21 2.89
CA ARG A 42 -0.72 13.90 1.62
C ARG A 42 0.75 14.25 1.45
N GLY A 43 1.29 13.84 0.31
CA GLY A 43 2.67 14.13 -0.05
C GLY A 43 3.65 13.10 0.49
N ARG A 44 4.84 13.06 -0.10
CA ARG A 44 5.84 12.04 0.24
C ARG A 44 6.30 12.08 1.69
N ASP A 45 6.42 13.27 2.28
CA ASP A 45 6.85 13.36 3.67
C ASP A 45 5.82 12.76 4.62
N ALA A 46 4.54 13.02 4.39
CA ALA A 46 3.46 12.45 5.20
C ALA A 46 3.38 10.93 5.01
N ILE A 47 3.58 10.46 3.78
CA ILE A 47 3.57 9.02 3.47
C ILE A 47 4.75 8.33 4.14
N ARG A 48 5.92 8.96 4.13
CA ARG A 48 7.10 8.43 4.82
C ARG A 48 6.82 8.28 6.32
N ALA A 49 6.23 9.32 6.92
CA ALA A 49 5.88 9.30 8.34
C ALA A 49 4.85 8.23 8.66
N TRP A 50 3.84 8.07 7.80
CA TRP A 50 2.83 7.02 7.94
C TRP A 50 3.47 5.63 7.96
N MET A 51 4.35 5.34 7.02
CA MET A 51 4.98 4.02 6.95
C MET A 51 5.95 3.81 8.12
N ALA A 52 6.68 4.84 8.53
CA ALA A 52 7.58 4.73 9.68
C ALA A 52 6.81 4.37 10.95
N ASP A 53 5.64 4.96 11.14
CA ASP A 53 4.78 4.68 12.28
C ASP A 53 4.25 3.25 12.25
N GLU A 54 3.75 2.81 11.09
CA GLU A 54 3.26 1.44 10.91
C GLU A 54 4.38 0.42 11.15
N ALA A 55 5.57 0.70 10.66
CA ALA A 55 6.70 -0.21 10.82
C ALA A 55 7.16 -0.35 12.27
N GLN A 56 6.97 0.69 13.08
CA GLN A 56 7.29 0.63 14.51
C GLN A 56 6.23 -0.11 15.32
N GLN A 57 4.96 0.05 14.94
CA GLN A 57 3.86 -0.52 15.72
C GLN A 57 3.66 -2.01 15.46
N TYR A 58 3.83 -2.45 14.22
CA TYR A 58 3.46 -3.79 13.83
C TYR A 58 4.54 -4.49 13.02
N SER A 59 4.57 -5.80 13.17
CA SER A 59 5.35 -6.68 12.30
C SER A 59 4.35 -7.56 11.53
N TYR A 60 4.40 -7.54 10.20
CA TYR A 60 3.41 -8.25 9.40
C TYR A 60 3.94 -8.59 8.02
N THR A 61 3.25 -9.52 7.36
CA THR A 61 3.44 -9.82 5.95
C THR A 61 2.15 -9.51 5.20
N VAL A 62 2.28 -9.06 3.95
CA VAL A 62 1.14 -8.79 3.07
C VAL A 62 1.38 -9.53 1.77
N GLU A 63 0.45 -10.41 1.41
CA GLU A 63 0.55 -11.26 0.23
C GLU A 63 -0.59 -10.97 -0.74
N PRO A 64 -0.35 -10.22 -1.82
CA PRO A 64 -1.37 -9.98 -2.84
C PRO A 64 -1.79 -11.28 -3.51
N PHE A 65 -3.11 -11.49 -3.70
CA PHE A 65 -3.58 -12.70 -4.35
C PHE A 65 -4.65 -12.46 -5.40
N LEU A 66 -5.19 -11.25 -5.51
CA LEU A 66 -6.24 -10.96 -6.49
C LEU A 66 -6.09 -9.52 -6.97
N ILE A 67 -6.24 -9.32 -8.28
CA ILE A 67 -6.22 -7.98 -8.86
C ILE A 67 -7.41 -7.81 -9.80
N THR A 68 -8.13 -6.70 -9.68
CA THR A 68 -9.25 -6.34 -10.54
C THR A 68 -9.22 -4.85 -10.83
N SER A 69 -9.97 -4.42 -11.85
CA SER A 69 -10.14 -3.00 -12.16
C SER A 69 -11.54 -2.57 -11.75
N GLU A 70 -11.65 -1.39 -11.12
CA GLU A 70 -12.93 -0.87 -10.66
C GLU A 70 -12.91 0.65 -10.70
N ASN A 71 -13.76 1.25 -11.57
CA ASN A 71 -13.93 2.71 -11.65
C ASN A 71 -12.61 3.49 -11.74
N ASP A 72 -11.79 3.22 -12.75
CA ASP A 72 -10.49 3.88 -12.95
C ASP A 72 -9.46 3.58 -11.86
N LYS A 73 -9.78 2.67 -10.94
CA LYS A 73 -8.84 2.23 -9.90
C LYS A 73 -8.46 0.80 -10.13
N THR A 74 -7.26 0.45 -9.67
CA THR A 74 -6.82 -0.94 -9.63
C THR A 74 -6.98 -1.43 -8.20
N LEU A 75 -7.80 -2.45 -8.02
CA LEU A 75 -8.04 -3.05 -6.71
C LEU A 75 -7.18 -4.29 -6.55
N VAL A 76 -6.37 -4.30 -5.52
CA VAL A 76 -5.58 -5.47 -5.14
C VAL A 76 -6.07 -5.96 -3.79
N THR A 77 -6.42 -7.25 -3.72
CA THR A 77 -6.76 -7.88 -2.43
C THR A 77 -5.55 -8.65 -1.96
N ALA A 78 -5.18 -8.46 -0.71
CA ALA A 78 -3.99 -9.08 -0.15
C ALA A 78 -4.30 -9.67 1.22
N HIS A 79 -3.62 -10.79 1.52
CA HIS A 79 -3.74 -11.44 2.83
C HIS A 79 -2.68 -10.85 3.76
N ALA A 80 -3.11 -10.29 4.88
CA ALA A 80 -2.23 -9.70 5.88
C ALA A 80 -2.20 -10.56 7.13
N LEU A 81 -1.00 -10.88 7.59
CA LEU A 81 -0.77 -11.72 8.77
C LEU A 81 0.34 -11.11 9.61
N GLY A 82 0.05 -10.88 10.89
CA GLY A 82 1.06 -10.30 11.78
C GLY A 82 0.53 -10.11 13.19
N ASN A 83 1.20 -9.23 13.94
CA ASN A 83 0.87 -8.99 15.34
C ASN A 83 -0.12 -7.85 15.56
N PHE A 84 -0.79 -7.39 14.50
CA PHE A 84 -1.79 -6.33 14.62
C PHE A 84 -3.15 -6.89 15.07
N PRO A 85 -4.02 -6.05 15.68
CA PRO A 85 -5.35 -6.48 16.08
C PRO A 85 -6.18 -6.91 14.87
N GLY A 86 -6.85 -8.06 14.96
CA GLY A 86 -7.67 -8.59 13.88
C GLY A 86 -6.95 -9.51 12.91
N SER A 87 -5.62 -9.70 13.09
CA SER A 87 -4.85 -10.62 12.24
C SER A 87 -5.32 -12.07 12.41
N PRO A 88 -5.36 -12.88 11.34
CA PRO A 88 -5.12 -12.51 9.93
C PRO A 88 -6.35 -11.87 9.31
N ILE A 89 -6.14 -11.06 8.27
CA ILE A 89 -7.24 -10.35 7.62
C ILE A 89 -6.89 -10.11 6.15
N ASP A 90 -7.92 -10.05 5.29
CA ASP A 90 -7.72 -9.66 3.91
C ASP A 90 -7.95 -8.15 3.80
N LEU A 91 -7.01 -7.47 3.17
CA LEU A 91 -7.06 -6.03 2.95
C LEU A 91 -7.31 -5.74 1.47
N ARG A 92 -8.00 -4.63 1.22
CA ARG A 92 -8.24 -4.13 -0.13
C ARG A 92 -7.42 -2.86 -0.33
N PHE A 93 -6.64 -2.85 -1.40
CA PHE A 93 -5.78 -1.73 -1.76
C PHE A 93 -6.31 -1.14 -3.06
N PHE A 94 -6.83 0.09 -3.00
CA PHE A 94 -7.36 0.79 -4.17
C PHE A 94 -6.30 1.77 -4.67
N PHE A 95 -5.73 1.50 -5.83
CA PHE A 95 -4.65 2.30 -6.40
C PHE A 95 -5.14 3.16 -7.55
N VAL A 96 -4.71 4.42 -7.56
CA VAL A 96 -4.79 5.28 -8.74
C VAL A 96 -3.34 5.50 -9.19
N LEU A 97 -3.06 5.15 -10.45
CA LEU A 97 -1.71 5.22 -10.98
C LEU A 97 -1.58 6.38 -11.97
N VAL A 98 -0.45 7.06 -11.92
CA VAL A 98 -0.08 8.09 -12.90
C VAL A 98 1.33 7.76 -13.37
N ASN A 99 1.46 7.41 -14.64
CA ASN A 99 2.70 6.89 -15.20
C ASN A 99 3.11 5.64 -14.41
N ASP A 100 4.35 5.55 -13.97
CA ASP A 100 4.82 4.40 -13.21
C ASP A 100 4.84 4.68 -11.69
N LYS A 101 3.93 5.54 -11.21
CA LYS A 101 3.87 5.93 -9.81
C LYS A 101 2.45 5.81 -9.27
N VAL A 102 2.34 5.67 -7.96
CA VAL A 102 1.05 5.66 -7.29
C VAL A 102 0.65 7.10 -6.98
N ALA A 103 -0.49 7.53 -7.50
CA ALA A 103 -1.02 8.85 -7.22
C ALA A 103 -1.91 8.84 -5.97
N GLU A 104 -2.62 7.73 -5.75
CA GLU A 104 -3.49 7.60 -4.58
C GLU A 104 -3.58 6.13 -4.20
N LEU A 105 -3.62 5.88 -2.90
CA LEU A 105 -3.85 4.55 -2.34
C LEU A 105 -4.83 4.66 -1.19
N GLU A 106 -5.87 3.85 -1.23
CA GLU A 106 -6.80 3.72 -0.11
C GLU A 106 -6.78 2.26 0.35
N ILE A 107 -6.62 2.05 1.66
CA ILE A 107 -6.56 0.71 2.24
C ILE A 107 -7.78 0.50 3.12
N THR A 108 -8.52 -0.57 2.87
CA THR A 108 -9.73 -0.93 3.64
C THR A 108 -9.74 -2.41 3.97
N VAL A 109 -10.68 -2.81 4.77
CA VAL A 109 -11.00 -4.22 5.02
C VAL A 109 -12.12 -4.70 4.13
#